data_138e05945e678ce4c58a5207d2d28b67
#
_entry.id   138e05945e678ce4c58a5207d2d28b67
#
_cell.length_a   1.000
_cell.length_b   1.000
_cell.length_c   1.000
_cell.angle_alpha   90.00
_cell.angle_beta   90.00
_cell.angle_gamma   90.00
#
_symmetry.space_group_name_H-M   'P 1'
#
loop_
_entity.id
_entity.type
_entity.pdbx_description
1 polymer ?
#
loop_
_entity_poly.entity_id
_entity_poly.type
_entity_poly.pdbx_seq_one_letter_code
_entity_poly.pdbx_strand_id
1 'polypeptide(L)'
;MVTMVRDAIGNILRARASSTPDRVCCAMDEHVYTYAEMNQRSDALAAGLAQLGVGKGEQLAMLAPNRIELLELFYGAAKTGAAQVPLNAYLKGEFLLHQLRQSRSGVLITDAAGREAVASLRSQLPDLRAVIMLDEAQDDEVPYSSLFDHGDTPPPVELSAADTMSILYTSGTTGLPKGCVATHGYYCRSGELIGAALEVTENDVLFAGLPLFHAGARLVTVTLPLVYGIPTYLQGTFSARAYFPRAREVGATLMIAVGAMGAAILATEPSPADRDHKVTRIMCAPLSLDGQATFRDRFGVDPWVDVFGQTECMPTTLTPLSSDQRDPNGCGIAAPDLEVALLDDEGYVLDGEATGEICLRPKAPYAMFDGYFDNPAATLEAFRGLWYHTGDFGRRLPSGAFAFMDRKKDSLRRRGENISSFELESAIDCHPAIVESAVVAVPSELGEDDIKACIAASSPIEPAELFDFFKNNLPYFAIPRYVDFLDALPRNGVGRVLKHKLRSAGNNAQTWDFEAMNLTVTKQERR
;
A
#
# COMPACT_ATOMS: atom_id res chain seq x y z
N MET A 1 -12.93 -4.12 27.11
CA MET A 1 -13.45 -3.79 25.76
C MET A 1 -12.95 -2.39 25.43
N VAL A 2 -12.04 -2.24 24.46
CA VAL A 2 -11.66 -0.92 23.94
C VAL A 2 -12.91 -0.36 23.27
N THR A 3 -13.37 0.81 23.69
CA THR A 3 -14.52 1.46 23.05
C THR A 3 -14.07 1.89 21.66
N MET A 4 -14.62 1.29 20.61
CA MET A 4 -14.25 1.63 19.22
C MET A 4 -14.49 3.12 18.97
N VAL A 5 -13.43 3.85 18.65
CA VAL A 5 -13.52 5.26 18.23
C VAL A 5 -14.06 5.31 16.81
N ARG A 6 -15.36 5.54 16.65
CA ARG A 6 -16.03 5.64 15.34
C ARG A 6 -16.33 7.10 15.03
N ASP A 7 -15.32 7.84 14.57
CA ASP A 7 -15.46 9.25 14.24
C ASP A 7 -14.62 9.60 13.01
N ALA A 8 -14.80 10.79 12.48
CA ALA A 8 -13.95 11.32 11.42
C ALA A 8 -12.53 11.58 11.96
N ILE A 9 -11.52 11.25 11.16
CA ILE A 9 -10.08 11.39 11.52
C ILE A 9 -9.75 12.80 12.00
N GLY A 10 -10.32 13.86 11.37
CA GLY A 10 -10.14 15.24 11.79
C GLY A 10 -10.69 15.54 13.19
N ASN A 11 -11.81 14.89 13.59
CA ASN A 11 -12.39 15.03 14.93
C ASN A 11 -11.50 14.35 15.98
N ILE A 12 -10.95 13.19 15.67
CA ILE A 12 -10.03 12.48 16.56
C ILE A 12 -8.76 13.32 16.79
N LEU A 13 -8.20 13.94 15.73
CA LEU A 13 -7.06 14.83 15.87
C LEU A 13 -7.38 16.03 16.79
N ARG A 14 -8.55 16.70 16.60
CA ARG A 14 -9.00 17.80 17.48
C ARG A 14 -9.12 17.35 18.94
N ALA A 15 -9.69 16.18 19.18
CA ALA A 15 -9.82 15.62 20.53
C ALA A 15 -8.44 15.37 21.17
N ARG A 16 -7.48 14.84 20.40
CA ARG A 16 -6.09 14.65 20.87
C ARG A 16 -5.39 15.99 21.15
N ALA A 17 -5.53 16.97 20.24
CA ALA A 17 -4.98 18.31 20.42
C ALA A 17 -5.54 19.01 21.69
N SER A 18 -6.78 18.72 22.05
CA SER A 18 -7.39 19.24 23.28
C SER A 18 -6.94 18.50 24.54
N SER A 19 -6.76 17.18 24.48
CA SER A 19 -6.45 16.35 25.66
C SER A 19 -4.95 16.20 25.93
N THR A 20 -4.12 16.19 24.91
CA THR A 20 -2.67 15.99 24.99
C THR A 20 -1.92 16.91 24.01
N PRO A 21 -2.09 18.25 24.10
CA PRO A 21 -1.62 19.22 23.10
C PRO A 21 -0.12 19.12 22.80
N ASP A 22 0.69 18.97 23.85
CA ASP A 22 2.16 19.01 23.76
C ASP A 22 2.80 17.66 23.39
N ARG A 23 1.98 16.61 23.32
CA ARG A 23 2.49 15.30 22.93
C ARG A 23 2.78 15.26 21.42
N VAL A 24 3.90 14.63 21.04
CA VAL A 24 4.24 14.42 19.63
C VAL A 24 3.13 13.63 18.95
N CYS A 25 2.59 14.19 17.89
CA CYS A 25 1.64 13.54 17.00
C CYS A 25 2.39 12.69 15.96
N CYS A 26 3.27 13.34 15.19
CA CYS A 26 4.08 12.67 14.18
C CYS A 26 5.38 13.43 13.93
N ALA A 27 6.37 12.67 13.44
CA ALA A 27 7.64 13.22 13.00
C ALA A 27 8.12 12.51 11.73
N MET A 28 8.82 13.25 10.87
CA MET A 28 9.51 12.73 9.69
C MET A 28 10.75 13.56 9.44
N ASP A 29 11.89 12.89 9.33
CA ASP A 29 13.21 13.52 9.23
C ASP A 29 13.44 14.55 10.37
N GLU A 30 13.69 15.83 10.07
CA GLU A 30 13.85 16.90 11.06
C GLU A 30 12.54 17.53 11.55
N HIS A 31 11.43 17.23 10.91
CA HIS A 31 10.13 17.81 11.25
C HIS A 31 9.44 17.00 12.34
N VAL A 32 9.09 17.67 13.43
CA VAL A 32 8.35 17.08 14.56
C VAL A 32 7.17 17.99 14.88
N TYR A 33 5.97 17.42 14.89
CA TYR A 33 4.76 18.15 15.26
C TYR A 33 4.06 17.52 16.46
N THR A 34 3.69 18.35 17.42
CA THR A 34 2.77 17.99 18.49
C THR A 34 1.33 17.87 17.98
N TYR A 35 0.43 17.32 18.80
CA TYR A 35 -0.99 17.26 18.45
C TYR A 35 -1.59 18.65 18.23
N ALA A 36 -1.21 19.65 19.05
CA ALA A 36 -1.67 21.03 18.91
C ALA A 36 -1.18 21.64 17.59
N GLU A 37 0.10 21.53 17.28
CA GLU A 37 0.71 22.06 16.06
C GLU A 37 0.14 21.38 14.82
N MET A 38 0.02 20.04 14.79
CA MET A 38 -0.56 19.33 13.67
C MET A 38 -2.04 19.70 13.47
N ASN A 39 -2.79 19.88 14.57
CA ASN A 39 -4.18 20.33 14.47
C ASN A 39 -4.28 21.74 13.86
N GLN A 40 -3.48 22.69 14.31
CA GLN A 40 -3.47 24.06 13.80
C GLN A 40 -3.07 24.08 12.32
N ARG A 41 -1.98 23.39 11.94
CA ARG A 41 -1.52 23.29 10.55
C ARG A 41 -2.56 22.67 9.64
N SER A 42 -3.20 21.60 10.09
CA SER A 42 -4.25 20.92 9.30
C SER A 42 -5.54 21.72 9.21
N ASP A 43 -5.84 22.60 10.18
CA ASP A 43 -6.96 23.55 10.10
C ASP A 43 -6.68 24.63 9.04
N ALA A 44 -5.49 25.23 9.05
CA ALA A 44 -5.06 26.19 8.02
C ALA A 44 -5.03 25.56 6.62
N LEU A 45 -4.51 24.37 6.51
CA LEU A 45 -4.45 23.62 5.25
C LEU A 45 -5.86 23.30 4.71
N ALA A 46 -6.80 22.92 5.58
CA ALA A 46 -8.19 22.70 5.21
C ALA A 46 -8.86 23.99 4.70
N ALA A 47 -8.57 25.14 5.31
CA ALA A 47 -9.03 26.44 4.85
C ALA A 47 -8.50 26.77 3.44
N GLY A 48 -7.20 26.56 3.20
CA GLY A 48 -6.58 26.77 1.88
C GLY A 48 -7.11 25.83 0.80
N LEU A 49 -7.26 24.54 1.11
CA LEU A 49 -7.84 23.57 0.18
C LEU A 49 -9.29 23.93 -0.20
N ALA A 50 -10.07 24.45 0.74
CA ALA A 50 -11.44 24.89 0.48
C ALA A 50 -11.50 26.05 -0.52
N GLN A 51 -10.52 26.97 -0.56
CA GLN A 51 -10.44 28.03 -1.56
C GLN A 51 -10.26 27.49 -2.98
N LEU A 52 -9.67 26.31 -3.11
CA LEU A 52 -9.53 25.60 -4.39
C LEU A 52 -10.73 24.70 -4.71
N GLY A 53 -11.81 24.80 -3.93
CA GLY A 53 -13.02 23.98 -4.10
C GLY A 53 -12.83 22.52 -3.66
N VAL A 54 -11.83 22.23 -2.83
CA VAL A 54 -11.62 20.88 -2.27
C VAL A 54 -12.50 20.73 -1.03
N GLY A 55 -13.51 19.90 -1.11
CA GLY A 55 -14.50 19.69 -0.05
C GLY A 55 -15.18 18.33 -0.14
N LYS A 56 -16.24 18.14 0.64
CA LYS A 56 -17.00 16.88 0.69
C LYS A 56 -17.55 16.52 -0.70
N GLY A 57 -17.21 15.33 -1.16
CA GLY A 57 -17.56 14.82 -2.49
C GLY A 57 -16.50 15.04 -3.57
N GLU A 58 -15.48 15.86 -3.30
CA GLU A 58 -14.34 16.07 -4.21
C GLU A 58 -13.22 15.05 -3.96
N GLN A 59 -12.39 14.81 -4.97
CA GLN A 59 -11.21 13.94 -4.90
C GLN A 59 -9.93 14.76 -5.01
N LEU A 60 -8.99 14.47 -4.12
CA LEU A 60 -7.69 15.11 -4.01
C LEU A 60 -6.57 14.10 -4.25
N ALA A 61 -5.96 14.11 -5.44
CA ALA A 61 -4.84 13.23 -5.75
C ALA A 61 -3.54 13.71 -5.10
N MET A 62 -2.73 12.77 -4.62
CA MET A 62 -1.42 13.00 -4.01
C MET A 62 -0.40 12.09 -4.69
N LEU A 63 0.58 12.66 -5.39
CA LEU A 63 1.62 11.95 -6.15
C LEU A 63 2.99 12.44 -5.70
N ALA A 64 3.48 11.92 -4.59
CA ALA A 64 4.80 12.25 -4.05
C ALA A 64 5.32 11.10 -3.16
N PRO A 65 6.66 10.95 -3.00
CA PRO A 65 7.24 10.05 -2.02
C PRO A 65 6.93 10.53 -0.59
N ASN A 66 7.32 9.72 0.41
CA ASN A 66 7.15 10.11 1.80
C ASN A 66 7.81 11.46 2.09
N ARG A 67 7.03 12.38 2.60
CA ARG A 67 7.45 13.69 3.09
C ARG A 67 6.43 14.22 4.09
N ILE A 68 6.85 15.14 4.95
CA ILE A 68 6.01 15.59 6.09
C ILE A 68 4.70 16.22 5.62
N GLU A 69 4.68 16.89 4.48
CA GLU A 69 3.49 17.53 3.91
C GLU A 69 2.39 16.51 3.60
N LEU A 70 2.72 15.25 3.30
CA LEU A 70 1.70 14.21 3.11
C LEU A 70 0.99 13.85 4.41
N LEU A 71 1.63 14.01 5.57
CA LEU A 71 0.98 13.87 6.88
C LEU A 71 0.09 15.07 7.21
N GLU A 72 0.56 16.28 6.92
CA GLU A 72 -0.25 17.50 7.04
C GLU A 72 -1.51 17.39 6.17
N LEU A 73 -1.35 16.94 4.91
CA LEU A 73 -2.44 16.71 3.97
C LEU A 73 -3.38 15.59 4.40
N PHE A 74 -2.85 14.51 5.02
CA PHE A 74 -3.67 13.44 5.56
C PHE A 74 -4.72 13.99 6.52
N TYR A 75 -4.32 14.87 7.42
CA TYR A 75 -5.22 15.49 8.39
C TYR A 75 -6.01 16.67 7.81
N GLY A 76 -5.38 17.53 7.02
CA GLY A 76 -6.01 18.70 6.42
C GLY A 76 -7.15 18.33 5.47
N ALA A 77 -6.91 17.42 4.53
CA ALA A 77 -7.94 16.93 3.63
C ALA A 77 -9.04 16.15 4.37
N ALA A 78 -8.70 15.41 5.44
CA ALA A 78 -9.71 14.75 6.27
C ALA A 78 -10.67 15.74 6.96
N LYS A 79 -10.28 16.99 7.15
CA LYS A 79 -11.12 18.04 7.73
C LYS A 79 -12.02 18.74 6.70
N THR A 80 -11.69 18.66 5.41
CA THR A 80 -12.54 19.19 4.34
C THR A 80 -13.65 18.23 3.91
N GLY A 81 -13.50 16.93 4.21
CA GLY A 81 -14.38 15.85 3.73
C GLY A 81 -14.09 15.42 2.29
N ALA A 82 -13.01 15.89 1.68
CA ALA A 82 -12.57 15.40 0.39
C ALA A 82 -11.95 14.00 0.49
N ALA A 83 -12.26 13.16 -0.49
CA ALA A 83 -11.64 11.83 -0.59
C ALA A 83 -10.20 11.95 -1.08
N GLN A 84 -9.26 11.49 -0.29
CA GLN A 84 -7.84 11.48 -0.64
C GLN A 84 -7.54 10.33 -1.60
N VAL A 85 -6.76 10.60 -2.65
CA VAL A 85 -6.33 9.62 -3.65
C VAL A 85 -4.81 9.54 -3.62
N PRO A 86 -4.22 8.80 -2.66
CA PRO A 86 -2.78 8.63 -2.61
C PRO A 86 -2.32 7.70 -3.73
N LEU A 87 -1.52 8.23 -4.63
CA LEU A 87 -0.99 7.54 -5.79
C LEU A 87 0.46 7.12 -5.51
N ASN A 88 0.84 5.96 -6.02
CA ASN A 88 2.22 5.52 -5.95
C ASN A 88 3.11 6.53 -6.69
N ALA A 89 4.08 7.11 -5.99
CA ALA A 89 4.96 8.17 -6.49
C ALA A 89 5.80 7.78 -7.72
N TYR A 90 5.86 6.50 -8.03
CA TYR A 90 6.65 5.96 -9.14
C TYR A 90 5.81 5.64 -10.38
N LEU A 91 4.49 5.90 -10.34
CA LEU A 91 3.60 5.68 -11.49
C LEU A 91 3.91 6.63 -12.64
N LYS A 92 3.80 6.10 -13.87
CA LYS A 92 4.00 6.85 -15.13
C LYS A 92 3.01 6.37 -16.18
N GLY A 93 2.91 7.12 -17.29
CA GLY A 93 2.17 6.73 -18.49
C GLY A 93 0.72 6.31 -18.20
N GLU A 94 0.27 5.24 -18.84
CA GLU A 94 -1.11 4.76 -18.76
C GLU A 94 -1.54 4.34 -17.33
N PHE A 95 -0.63 3.85 -16.50
CA PHE A 95 -0.94 3.51 -15.11
C PHE A 95 -1.37 4.75 -14.31
N LEU A 96 -0.62 5.84 -14.46
CA LEU A 96 -0.92 7.11 -13.80
C LEU A 96 -2.17 7.75 -14.39
N LEU A 97 -2.28 7.76 -15.72
CA LEU A 97 -3.42 8.33 -16.45
C LEU A 97 -4.72 7.65 -16.03
N HIS A 98 -4.74 6.32 -15.97
CA HIS A 98 -5.93 5.56 -15.55
C HIS A 98 -6.41 5.97 -14.16
N GLN A 99 -5.50 6.01 -13.17
CA GLN A 99 -5.88 6.31 -11.79
C GLN A 99 -6.36 7.76 -11.62
N LEU A 100 -5.69 8.73 -12.26
CA LEU A 100 -6.11 10.13 -12.24
C LEU A 100 -7.47 10.35 -12.92
N ARG A 101 -7.71 9.68 -14.06
CA ARG A 101 -8.99 9.75 -14.76
C ARG A 101 -10.13 9.11 -13.98
N GLN A 102 -9.91 7.86 -13.53
CA GLN A 102 -10.95 7.10 -12.85
C GLN A 102 -11.31 7.73 -11.50
N SER A 103 -10.34 8.28 -10.77
CA SER A 103 -10.62 9.00 -9.53
C SER A 103 -11.32 10.34 -9.74
N ARG A 104 -11.32 10.90 -10.96
CA ARG A 104 -11.86 12.23 -11.28
C ARG A 104 -11.27 13.33 -10.36
N SER A 105 -9.99 13.20 -9.99
CA SER A 105 -9.36 14.14 -9.07
C SER A 105 -9.28 15.53 -9.68
N GLY A 106 -9.97 16.50 -9.04
CA GLY A 106 -9.98 17.88 -9.48
C GLY A 106 -8.70 18.65 -9.13
N VAL A 107 -7.99 18.20 -8.11
CA VAL A 107 -6.74 18.80 -7.64
C VAL A 107 -5.69 17.68 -7.48
N LEU A 108 -4.48 17.97 -7.95
CA LEU A 108 -3.30 17.11 -7.77
C LEU A 108 -2.29 17.84 -6.88
N ILE A 109 -1.79 17.16 -5.86
CA ILE A 109 -0.63 17.59 -5.07
C ILE A 109 0.55 16.74 -5.48
N THR A 110 1.67 17.37 -5.85
CA THR A 110 2.82 16.65 -6.37
C THR A 110 4.14 17.39 -6.13
N ASP A 111 5.24 16.67 -6.32
CA ASP A 111 6.62 17.21 -6.38
C ASP A 111 7.06 17.44 -7.85
N ALA A 112 8.29 17.88 -8.04
CA ALA A 112 8.85 18.14 -9.37
C ALA A 112 8.83 16.88 -10.26
N ALA A 113 9.12 15.70 -9.70
CA ALA A 113 9.12 14.45 -10.46
C ALA A 113 7.71 14.03 -10.89
N GLY A 114 6.71 14.19 -10.01
CA GLY A 114 5.32 13.93 -10.36
C GLY A 114 4.74 14.92 -11.35
N ARG A 115 5.16 16.21 -11.29
CA ARG A 115 4.85 17.21 -12.33
C ARG A 115 5.28 16.73 -13.71
N GLU A 116 6.53 16.27 -13.84
CA GLU A 116 7.05 15.74 -15.10
C GLU A 116 6.25 14.52 -15.58
N ALA A 117 5.93 13.61 -14.66
CA ALA A 117 5.15 12.41 -14.98
C ALA A 117 3.74 12.75 -15.50
N VAL A 118 3.13 13.84 -15.04
CA VAL A 118 1.78 14.27 -15.44
C VAL A 118 1.78 15.20 -16.65
N ALA A 119 2.89 15.87 -16.96
CA ALA A 119 2.96 16.89 -18.02
C ALA A 119 2.42 16.40 -19.37
N SER A 120 2.84 15.22 -19.83
CA SER A 120 2.38 14.63 -21.10
C SER A 120 0.92 14.11 -21.05
N LEU A 121 0.37 13.93 -19.85
CA LEU A 121 -0.98 13.40 -19.62
C LEU A 121 -2.01 14.50 -19.41
N ARG A 122 -1.57 15.73 -19.15
CA ARG A 122 -2.42 16.87 -18.73
C ARG A 122 -3.61 17.12 -19.65
N SER A 123 -3.41 17.05 -20.96
CA SER A 123 -4.47 17.24 -21.95
C SER A 123 -5.56 16.15 -21.93
N GLN A 124 -5.28 15.03 -21.31
CA GLN A 124 -6.18 13.89 -21.18
C GLN A 124 -6.88 13.85 -19.81
N LEU A 125 -6.67 14.84 -18.94
CA LEU A 125 -7.21 14.95 -17.58
C LEU A 125 -8.16 16.18 -17.50
N PRO A 126 -9.39 16.09 -18.06
CA PRO A 126 -10.29 17.24 -18.13
C PRO A 126 -10.78 17.71 -16.76
N ASP A 127 -10.86 16.81 -15.77
CA ASP A 127 -11.32 17.15 -14.41
C ASP A 127 -10.24 17.86 -13.59
N LEU A 128 -8.96 17.71 -13.93
CA LEU A 128 -7.85 18.29 -13.18
C LEU A 128 -7.76 19.80 -13.40
N ARG A 129 -8.22 20.59 -12.43
CA ARG A 129 -8.30 22.06 -12.49
C ARG A 129 -7.11 22.77 -11.85
N ALA A 130 -6.44 22.16 -10.88
CA ALA A 130 -5.29 22.75 -10.20
C ALA A 130 -4.21 21.70 -9.86
N VAL A 131 -2.96 22.16 -9.92
CA VAL A 131 -1.79 21.39 -9.45
C VAL A 131 -1.15 22.19 -8.32
N ILE A 132 -1.01 21.56 -7.16
CA ILE A 132 -0.35 22.12 -5.98
C ILE A 132 1.06 21.54 -5.91
N MET A 133 2.05 22.42 -5.91
CA MET A 133 3.46 22.04 -5.90
C MET A 133 4.03 22.03 -4.48
N LEU A 134 4.56 20.89 -4.12
CA LEU A 134 5.30 20.67 -2.86
C LEU A 134 6.72 21.28 -2.91
N ASP A 135 7.26 21.40 -4.13
CA ASP A 135 8.53 22.06 -4.43
C ASP A 135 8.26 23.43 -5.06
N GLU A 136 9.20 23.99 -5.83
CA GLU A 136 9.03 25.26 -6.53
C GLU A 136 7.91 25.19 -7.57
N ALA A 137 6.93 26.09 -7.44
CA ALA A 137 5.77 26.18 -8.34
C ALA A 137 6.10 27.05 -9.56
N GLN A 138 5.50 26.73 -10.72
CA GLN A 138 5.49 27.53 -11.94
C GLN A 138 4.25 28.44 -11.98
N ASP A 139 4.18 29.36 -12.96
CA ASP A 139 3.16 30.42 -13.02
C ASP A 139 1.69 29.91 -13.00
N ASP A 140 1.43 28.72 -13.52
CA ASP A 140 0.08 28.10 -13.57
C ASP A 140 -0.18 27.09 -12.44
N GLU A 141 0.72 26.99 -11.50
CA GLU A 141 0.68 26.06 -10.37
C GLU A 141 0.44 26.81 -9.05
N VAL A 142 -0.09 26.11 -8.06
CA VAL A 142 -0.33 26.64 -6.73
C VAL A 142 0.82 26.24 -5.80
N PRO A 143 1.58 27.17 -5.21
CA PRO A 143 2.58 26.82 -4.20
C PRO A 143 1.91 26.18 -2.98
N TYR A 144 2.41 25.07 -2.48
CA TYR A 144 1.89 24.44 -1.26
C TYR A 144 1.86 25.40 -0.07
N SER A 145 2.88 26.23 0.07
CA SER A 145 2.96 27.21 1.15
C SER A 145 1.82 28.23 1.15
N SER A 146 1.27 28.59 -0.02
CA SER A 146 0.17 29.53 -0.11
C SER A 146 -1.16 29.01 0.46
N LEU A 147 -1.28 27.70 0.66
CA LEU A 147 -2.47 27.13 1.31
C LEU A 147 -2.62 27.58 2.77
N PHE A 148 -1.54 28.03 3.40
CA PHE A 148 -1.56 28.53 4.78
C PHE A 148 -1.89 30.03 4.90
N ASP A 149 -2.07 30.74 3.79
CA ASP A 149 -2.38 32.19 3.78
C ASP A 149 -3.88 32.50 3.97
N HIS A 150 -4.72 31.48 4.14
CA HIS A 150 -6.19 31.63 4.17
C HIS A 150 -6.79 31.54 5.59
N GLY A 151 -5.96 31.71 6.61
CA GLY A 151 -6.34 31.59 8.03
C GLY A 151 -6.37 30.14 8.51
N ASP A 152 -6.76 29.94 9.76
CA ASP A 152 -6.74 28.66 10.46
C ASP A 152 -8.14 28.13 10.81
N THR A 153 -9.18 28.67 10.18
CA THR A 153 -10.56 28.23 10.40
C THR A 153 -10.99 27.32 9.26
N PRO A 154 -11.07 26.01 9.49
CA PRO A 154 -11.50 25.07 8.46
C PRO A 154 -12.97 25.30 8.09
N PRO A 155 -13.39 24.91 6.86
CA PRO A 155 -14.78 25.02 6.47
C PRO A 155 -15.70 24.27 7.44
N PRO A 156 -16.88 24.79 7.77
CA PRO A 156 -17.85 24.09 8.59
C PRO A 156 -18.44 22.93 7.79
N VAL A 157 -17.95 21.72 8.02
CA VAL A 157 -18.45 20.49 7.41
C VAL A 157 -18.72 19.44 8.48
N GLU A 158 -19.91 18.86 8.45
CA GLU A 158 -20.24 17.73 9.31
C GLU A 158 -19.69 16.44 8.69
N LEU A 159 -18.82 15.78 9.42
CA LEU A 159 -18.17 14.55 9.04
C LEU A 159 -18.37 13.49 10.12
N SER A 160 -18.54 12.27 9.68
CA SER A 160 -18.74 11.09 10.51
C SER A 160 -17.83 9.93 10.08
N ALA A 161 -17.89 8.85 10.81
CA ALA A 161 -17.20 7.61 10.46
C ALA A 161 -17.62 7.04 9.08
N ALA A 162 -18.83 7.35 8.61
CA ALA A 162 -19.36 6.85 7.34
C ALA A 162 -18.84 7.62 6.11
N ASP A 163 -18.28 8.81 6.29
CA ASP A 163 -17.79 9.61 5.18
C ASP A 163 -16.51 8.99 4.58
N THR A 164 -16.35 9.16 3.26
CA THR A 164 -15.17 8.65 2.55
C THR A 164 -13.93 9.41 2.97
N MET A 165 -12.93 8.69 3.48
CA MET A 165 -11.61 9.21 3.80
C MET A 165 -10.66 9.16 2.61
N SER A 166 -10.71 8.07 1.84
CA SER A 166 -9.81 7.90 0.71
C SER A 166 -10.32 6.89 -0.33
N ILE A 167 -9.77 7.01 -1.54
CA ILE A 167 -9.86 6.04 -2.61
C ILE A 167 -8.45 5.45 -2.78
N LEU A 168 -8.27 4.21 -2.32
CA LEU A 168 -6.98 3.52 -2.30
C LEU A 168 -6.90 2.56 -3.48
N TYR A 169 -5.98 2.80 -4.40
CA TYR A 169 -5.84 1.94 -5.57
C TYR A 169 -5.14 0.62 -5.25
N THR A 170 -5.73 -0.48 -5.72
CA THR A 170 -5.12 -1.81 -5.67
C THR A 170 -4.83 -2.30 -7.06
N SER A 171 -3.71 -3.03 -7.21
CA SER A 171 -3.43 -3.76 -8.44
C SER A 171 -4.43 -4.91 -8.58
N GLY A 172 -5.45 -4.71 -9.42
CA GLY A 172 -6.42 -5.75 -9.71
C GLY A 172 -5.75 -7.00 -10.29
N THR A 173 -6.12 -8.18 -9.80
CA THR A 173 -5.58 -9.47 -10.32
C THR A 173 -6.05 -9.80 -11.74
N THR A 174 -6.96 -9.02 -12.31
CA THR A 174 -7.64 -9.32 -13.59
C THR A 174 -7.92 -8.11 -14.47
N GLY A 175 -7.27 -6.98 -14.25
CA GLY A 175 -7.57 -5.77 -15.01
C GLY A 175 -6.86 -4.55 -14.48
N LEU A 176 -7.31 -3.38 -14.91
CA LEU A 176 -6.82 -2.09 -14.44
C LEU A 176 -7.01 -1.92 -12.92
N PRO A 177 -6.17 -1.11 -12.24
CA PRO A 177 -6.27 -0.81 -10.82
C PRO A 177 -7.68 -0.35 -10.44
N LYS A 178 -8.16 -0.83 -9.29
CA LYS A 178 -9.47 -0.48 -8.76
C LYS A 178 -9.30 0.41 -7.52
N GLY A 179 -10.04 1.50 -7.46
CA GLY A 179 -10.03 2.40 -6.31
C GLY A 179 -10.95 1.89 -5.19
N CYS A 180 -10.39 1.42 -4.09
CA CYS A 180 -11.15 1.00 -2.90
C CYS A 180 -11.64 2.20 -2.13
N VAL A 181 -12.94 2.33 -1.93
CA VAL A 181 -13.53 3.39 -1.10
C VAL A 181 -13.34 3.03 0.38
N ALA A 182 -12.49 3.76 1.06
CA ALA A 182 -12.20 3.58 2.48
C ALA A 182 -12.80 4.74 3.29
N THR A 183 -13.66 4.42 4.27
CA THR A 183 -14.29 5.40 5.16
C THR A 183 -13.39 5.78 6.33
N HIS A 184 -13.67 6.90 7.01
CA HIS A 184 -13.02 7.25 8.27
C HIS A 184 -13.16 6.13 9.31
N GLY A 185 -14.34 5.50 9.40
CA GLY A 185 -14.59 4.39 10.32
C GLY A 185 -13.73 3.16 10.01
N TYR A 186 -13.50 2.86 8.73
CA TYR A 186 -12.60 1.77 8.32
C TYR A 186 -11.14 2.04 8.73
N TYR A 187 -10.68 3.29 8.61
CA TYR A 187 -9.37 3.71 9.11
C TYR A 187 -9.25 3.50 10.63
N CYS A 188 -10.22 4.01 11.40
CA CYS A 188 -10.25 3.83 12.85
C CYS A 188 -10.23 2.37 13.26
N ARG A 189 -11.11 1.56 12.65
CA ARG A 189 -11.18 0.12 12.90
C ARG A 189 -9.84 -0.58 12.68
N SER A 190 -9.15 -0.24 11.59
CA SER A 190 -7.86 -0.85 11.26
C SER A 190 -6.80 -0.52 12.31
N GLY A 191 -6.70 0.75 12.71
CA GLY A 191 -5.78 1.20 13.75
C GLY A 191 -6.10 0.56 15.11
N GLU A 192 -7.37 0.49 15.49
CA GLU A 192 -7.82 -0.11 16.76
C GLU A 192 -7.48 -1.60 16.87
N LEU A 193 -7.87 -2.39 15.87
CA LEU A 193 -7.69 -3.84 15.91
C LEU A 193 -6.22 -4.23 15.90
N ILE A 194 -5.41 -3.60 15.06
CA ILE A 194 -3.98 -3.89 15.01
C ILE A 194 -3.29 -3.39 16.28
N GLY A 195 -3.65 -2.21 16.78
CA GLY A 195 -3.09 -1.71 18.03
C GLY A 195 -3.48 -2.56 19.23
N ALA A 196 -4.71 -3.07 19.30
CA ALA A 196 -5.14 -4.01 20.34
C ALA A 196 -4.38 -5.34 20.24
N ALA A 197 -4.17 -5.87 19.04
CA ALA A 197 -3.42 -7.12 18.85
C ALA A 197 -1.93 -6.97 19.20
N LEU A 198 -1.36 -5.80 18.95
CA LEU A 198 0.00 -5.45 19.35
C LEU A 198 0.11 -4.96 20.80
N GLU A 199 -1.00 -4.97 21.54
CA GLU A 199 -1.07 -4.56 22.96
C GLU A 199 -0.51 -3.15 23.17
N VAL A 200 -0.87 -2.22 22.30
CA VAL A 200 -0.39 -0.84 22.33
C VAL A 200 -0.92 -0.12 23.54
N THR A 201 -0.04 0.58 24.23
CA THR A 201 -0.32 1.40 25.42
C THR A 201 0.04 2.86 25.17
N GLU A 202 -0.38 3.76 26.05
CA GLU A 202 -0.02 5.18 25.99
C GLU A 202 1.48 5.47 26.09
N ASN A 203 2.29 4.52 26.58
CA ASN A 203 3.74 4.67 26.76
C ASN A 203 4.53 4.27 25.51
N ASP A 204 3.86 3.81 24.48
CA ASP A 204 4.53 3.37 23.26
C ASP A 204 4.94 4.52 22.36
N VAL A 205 5.98 4.27 21.57
CA VAL A 205 6.49 5.12 20.52
C VAL A 205 6.59 4.26 19.27
N LEU A 206 5.87 4.64 18.20
CA LEU A 206 5.88 3.92 16.95
C LEU A 206 6.95 4.46 16.00
N PHE A 207 7.70 3.55 15.35
CA PHE A 207 8.60 3.86 14.24
C PHE A 207 8.25 3.01 13.01
N ALA A 208 8.19 3.64 11.83
CA ALA A 208 7.89 2.98 10.57
C ALA A 208 8.55 3.67 9.37
N GLY A 209 8.63 2.94 8.24
CA GLY A 209 9.19 3.45 6.99
C GLY A 209 8.38 3.03 5.76
N LEU A 210 7.08 2.76 5.92
CA LEU A 210 6.21 2.35 4.83
C LEU A 210 5.85 3.56 3.95
N PRO A 211 5.69 3.35 2.63
CA PRO A 211 5.24 4.42 1.73
C PRO A 211 3.82 4.88 2.04
N LEU A 212 3.62 6.19 2.23
CA LEU A 212 2.33 6.79 2.61
C LEU A 212 1.24 6.70 1.53
N PHE A 213 1.57 6.29 0.32
CA PHE A 213 0.58 5.99 -0.70
C PHE A 213 -0.04 4.58 -0.56
N HIS A 214 0.55 3.69 0.25
CA HIS A 214 -0.03 2.38 0.53
C HIS A 214 -1.05 2.41 1.67
N ALA A 215 -2.09 1.58 1.55
CA ALA A 215 -3.10 1.39 2.56
C ALA A 215 -2.49 1.03 3.93
N GLY A 216 -1.53 0.09 3.99
CA GLY A 216 -0.87 -0.32 5.23
C GLY A 216 -0.21 0.82 5.99
N ALA A 217 0.46 1.75 5.30
CA ALA A 217 1.02 2.93 5.93
C ALA A 217 -0.07 3.81 6.56
N ARG A 218 -1.09 4.16 5.79
CA ARG A 218 -2.15 5.07 6.22
C ARG A 218 -3.03 4.47 7.32
N LEU A 219 -3.47 3.23 7.13
CA LEU A 219 -4.35 2.53 8.07
C LEU A 219 -3.63 2.15 9.38
N VAL A 220 -2.34 1.81 9.30
CA VAL A 220 -1.59 1.31 10.46
C VAL A 220 -0.62 2.35 10.99
N THR A 221 0.32 2.87 10.18
CA THR A 221 1.40 3.70 10.73
C THR A 221 1.00 5.14 11.04
N VAL A 222 -0.13 5.62 10.47
CA VAL A 222 -0.69 6.95 10.76
C VAL A 222 -1.92 6.87 11.67
N THR A 223 -2.85 5.96 11.38
CA THR A 223 -4.12 5.94 12.12
C THR A 223 -4.01 5.24 13.48
N LEU A 224 -3.26 4.14 13.60
CA LEU A 224 -3.06 3.48 14.91
C LEU A 224 -2.51 4.46 15.96
N PRO A 225 -1.38 5.18 15.71
CA PRO A 225 -0.87 6.12 16.70
C PRO A 225 -1.85 7.25 17.02
N LEU A 226 -2.62 7.74 16.06
CA LEU A 226 -3.67 8.73 16.31
C LEU A 226 -4.75 8.20 17.25
N VAL A 227 -5.23 6.97 17.02
CA VAL A 227 -6.29 6.33 17.82
C VAL A 227 -5.82 6.06 19.25
N TYR A 228 -4.58 5.61 19.42
CA TYR A 228 -4.01 5.35 20.76
C TYR A 228 -3.40 6.58 21.42
N GLY A 229 -3.23 7.68 20.70
CA GLY A 229 -2.63 8.91 21.19
C GLY A 229 -1.14 8.77 21.47
N ILE A 230 -0.41 7.98 20.70
CA ILE A 230 1.03 7.75 20.85
C ILE A 230 1.83 8.49 19.77
N PRO A 231 3.10 8.83 20.03
CA PRO A 231 3.98 9.39 19.01
C PRO A 231 4.24 8.42 17.87
N THR A 232 4.28 8.94 16.63
CA THR A 232 4.78 8.19 15.47
C THR A 232 5.94 8.91 14.80
N TYR A 233 7.01 8.16 14.52
CA TYR A 233 8.17 8.63 13.79
C TYR A 233 8.25 7.85 12.48
N LEU A 234 8.20 8.56 11.36
CA LEU A 234 8.20 7.97 10.04
C LEU A 234 9.52 8.27 9.33
N GLN A 235 10.02 7.31 8.59
CA GLN A 235 11.19 7.47 7.74
C GLN A 235 10.75 7.94 6.36
N GLY A 236 11.32 9.02 5.86
CA GLY A 236 11.02 9.54 4.52
C GLY A 236 11.40 8.55 3.42
N THR A 237 12.60 8.00 3.51
CA THR A 237 13.06 6.93 2.61
C THR A 237 13.50 5.72 3.43
N PHE A 238 12.94 4.55 3.14
CA PHE A 238 13.33 3.31 3.81
C PHE A 238 14.81 3.00 3.60
N SER A 239 15.49 2.72 4.71
CA SER A 239 16.86 2.22 4.71
C SER A 239 16.98 1.06 5.68
N ALA A 240 17.20 -0.13 5.16
CA ALA A 240 17.34 -1.34 5.99
C ALA A 240 18.47 -1.21 7.02
N ARG A 241 19.60 -0.64 6.61
CA ARG A 241 20.78 -0.43 7.48
C ARG A 241 20.51 0.60 8.58
N ALA A 242 19.69 1.62 8.31
CA ALA A 242 19.38 2.67 9.26
C ALA A 242 18.13 2.38 10.12
N TYR A 243 17.39 1.28 9.87
CA TYR A 243 16.07 1.08 10.45
C TYR A 243 16.10 0.95 11.97
N PHE A 244 16.88 0.03 12.53
CA PHE A 244 17.07 -0.10 13.99
C PHE A 244 17.85 1.07 14.63
N PRO A 245 18.93 1.59 14.04
CA PRO A 245 19.58 2.81 14.53
C PRO A 245 18.61 3.99 14.68
N ARG A 246 17.76 4.26 13.70
CA ARG A 246 16.75 5.34 13.79
C ARG A 246 15.67 5.06 14.85
N ALA A 247 15.19 3.80 14.93
CA ALA A 247 14.25 3.41 15.98
C ALA A 247 14.84 3.64 17.38
N ARG A 248 16.13 3.36 17.59
CA ARG A 248 16.86 3.65 18.83
C ARG A 248 16.91 5.15 19.12
N GLU A 249 17.28 5.98 18.14
CA GLU A 249 17.39 7.44 18.27
C GLU A 249 16.09 8.08 18.77
N VAL A 250 14.94 7.62 18.25
CA VAL A 250 13.63 8.16 18.65
C VAL A 250 13.03 7.42 19.86
N GLY A 251 13.72 6.43 20.40
CA GLY A 251 13.25 5.65 21.55
C GLY A 251 12.04 4.78 21.25
N ALA A 252 11.91 4.29 20.02
CA ALA A 252 10.79 3.46 19.59
C ALA A 252 10.68 2.17 20.42
N THR A 253 9.44 1.82 20.77
CA THR A 253 9.06 0.57 21.44
C THR A 253 8.33 -0.38 20.52
N LEU A 254 7.71 0.18 19.47
CA LEU A 254 6.93 -0.52 18.45
C LEU A 254 7.44 -0.15 17.06
N MET A 255 7.63 -1.15 16.22
CA MET A 255 8.00 -0.96 14.82
C MET A 255 6.99 -1.63 13.88
N ILE A 256 6.83 -1.06 12.69
CA ILE A 256 5.99 -1.64 11.63
C ILE A 256 6.84 -1.77 10.36
N ALA A 257 6.93 -3.00 9.84
CA ALA A 257 7.58 -3.33 8.57
C ALA A 257 6.71 -4.31 7.78
N VAL A 258 6.91 -4.40 6.49
CA VAL A 258 6.39 -5.48 5.65
C VAL A 258 7.48 -6.53 5.41
N GLY A 259 7.11 -7.73 4.95
CA GLY A 259 8.04 -8.84 4.81
C GLY A 259 9.29 -8.53 3.99
N ALA A 260 9.15 -7.81 2.87
CA ALA A 260 10.29 -7.36 2.06
C ALA A 260 11.25 -6.44 2.83
N MET A 261 10.72 -5.55 3.67
CA MET A 261 11.55 -4.71 4.55
C MET A 261 12.27 -5.58 5.59
N GLY A 262 11.56 -6.56 6.19
CA GLY A 262 12.14 -7.52 7.12
C GLY A 262 13.29 -8.31 6.49
N ALA A 263 13.10 -8.86 5.29
CA ALA A 263 14.14 -9.55 4.54
C ALA A 263 15.34 -8.64 4.25
N ALA A 264 15.12 -7.40 3.83
CA ALA A 264 16.18 -6.44 3.59
C ALA A 264 16.96 -6.07 4.87
N ILE A 265 16.27 -5.96 6.02
CA ILE A 265 16.90 -5.72 7.32
C ILE A 265 17.78 -6.91 7.72
N LEU A 266 17.28 -8.15 7.57
CA LEU A 266 18.03 -9.37 7.86
C LEU A 266 19.27 -9.53 6.96
N ALA A 267 19.20 -9.07 5.72
CA ALA A 267 20.32 -9.11 4.77
C ALA A 267 21.43 -8.08 5.08
N THR A 268 21.25 -7.17 6.03
CA THR A 268 22.31 -6.24 6.44
C THR A 268 23.38 -6.95 7.28
N GLU A 269 24.62 -6.45 7.24
CA GLU A 269 25.70 -6.97 8.09
C GLU A 269 25.32 -6.87 9.58
N PRO A 270 25.48 -7.96 10.37
CA PRO A 270 25.26 -7.94 11.80
C PRO A 270 26.16 -6.93 12.52
N SER A 271 25.61 -6.29 13.56
CA SER A 271 26.32 -5.31 14.38
C SER A 271 26.18 -5.62 15.88
N PRO A 272 27.20 -5.37 16.70
CA PRO A 272 27.05 -5.44 18.17
C PRO A 272 25.94 -4.54 18.72
N ALA A 273 25.55 -3.51 17.97
CA ALA A 273 24.48 -2.59 18.35
C ALA A 273 23.07 -3.06 17.91
N ASP A 274 22.94 -4.22 17.27
CA ASP A 274 21.64 -4.70 16.78
C ASP A 274 20.62 -4.95 17.90
N ARG A 275 21.08 -5.12 19.16
CA ARG A 275 20.25 -5.24 20.36
C ARG A 275 20.19 -3.97 21.22
N ASP A 276 20.87 -2.90 20.81
CA ASP A 276 20.89 -1.63 21.53
C ASP A 276 19.70 -0.75 21.11
N HIS A 277 18.49 -1.11 21.55
CA HIS A 277 17.26 -0.39 21.29
C HIS A 277 16.18 -0.72 22.34
N LYS A 278 15.08 0.05 22.33
CA LYS A 278 13.93 -0.16 23.22
C LYS A 278 12.77 -0.90 22.56
N VAL A 279 12.92 -1.34 21.33
CA VAL A 279 11.86 -2.03 20.57
C VAL A 279 11.55 -3.35 21.26
N THR A 280 10.30 -3.54 21.65
CA THR A 280 9.77 -4.77 22.24
C THR A 280 8.86 -5.53 21.29
N ARG A 281 8.34 -4.86 20.27
CA ARG A 281 7.37 -5.41 19.32
C ARG A 281 7.65 -4.88 17.92
N ILE A 282 7.57 -5.78 16.94
CA ILE A 282 7.61 -5.43 15.52
C ILE A 282 6.55 -6.22 14.76
N MET A 283 5.65 -5.53 14.07
CA MET A 283 4.84 -6.14 13.03
C MET A 283 5.69 -6.29 11.78
N CYS A 284 5.85 -7.53 11.29
CA CYS A 284 6.63 -7.80 10.09
C CYS A 284 6.07 -9.03 9.36
N ALA A 285 5.08 -8.82 8.50
CA ALA A 285 4.38 -9.90 7.80
C ALA A 285 4.36 -9.67 6.27
N PRO A 286 4.48 -10.75 5.47
CA PRO A 286 4.87 -12.10 5.86
C PRO A 286 6.37 -12.22 6.16
N LEU A 287 6.76 -13.16 7.01
CA LEU A 287 8.16 -13.50 7.26
C LEU A 287 8.29 -15.02 7.48
N SER A 288 9.26 -15.66 6.82
CA SER A 288 9.50 -17.10 6.93
C SER A 288 9.88 -17.50 8.36
N LEU A 289 9.73 -18.79 8.71
CA LEU A 289 10.14 -19.31 10.02
C LEU A 289 11.60 -19.04 10.34
N ASP A 290 12.48 -19.25 9.36
CA ASP A 290 13.91 -18.96 9.51
C ASP A 290 14.16 -17.45 9.67
N GLY A 291 13.44 -16.62 8.94
CA GLY A 291 13.47 -15.18 9.10
C GLY A 291 13.01 -14.73 10.49
N GLN A 292 11.94 -15.32 11.02
CA GLN A 292 11.45 -15.05 12.39
C GLN A 292 12.49 -15.46 13.44
N ALA A 293 13.10 -16.65 13.29
CA ALA A 293 14.16 -17.12 14.19
C ALA A 293 15.39 -16.20 14.14
N THR A 294 15.85 -15.85 12.95
CA THR A 294 16.99 -14.95 12.75
C THR A 294 16.71 -13.55 13.35
N PHE A 295 15.47 -13.07 13.23
CA PHE A 295 15.07 -11.79 13.80
C PHE A 295 15.16 -11.79 15.33
N ARG A 296 14.64 -12.85 15.98
CA ARG A 296 14.75 -13.03 17.46
C ARG A 296 16.21 -13.12 17.91
N ASP A 297 17.01 -13.94 17.20
CA ASP A 297 18.40 -14.19 17.57
C ASP A 297 19.26 -12.93 17.41
N ARG A 298 19.04 -12.17 16.34
CA ARG A 298 19.83 -10.98 16.01
C ARG A 298 19.39 -9.76 16.82
N PHE A 299 18.12 -9.44 16.81
CA PHE A 299 17.60 -8.19 17.38
C PHE A 299 16.97 -8.38 18.76
N GLY A 300 16.69 -9.59 19.21
CA GLY A 300 16.05 -9.86 20.50
C GLY A 300 14.56 -9.52 20.52
N VAL A 301 13.92 -9.38 19.35
CA VAL A 301 12.48 -9.06 19.20
C VAL A 301 11.80 -10.18 18.42
N ASP A 302 10.68 -10.67 18.96
CA ASP A 302 9.85 -11.65 18.24
C ASP A 302 8.94 -10.93 17.24
N PRO A 303 9.08 -11.17 15.93
CA PRO A 303 8.25 -10.51 14.95
C PRO A 303 6.81 -11.03 15.03
N TRP A 304 5.85 -10.10 15.02
CA TRP A 304 4.44 -10.44 14.89
C TRP A 304 4.07 -10.58 13.42
N VAL A 305 3.76 -11.79 13.04
CA VAL A 305 3.40 -12.19 11.67
C VAL A 305 1.93 -12.61 11.55
N ASP A 306 1.23 -12.71 12.67
CA ASP A 306 -0.12 -13.24 12.80
C ASP A 306 -1.19 -12.27 12.29
N VAL A 307 -1.01 -11.76 11.07
CA VAL A 307 -1.92 -10.81 10.42
C VAL A 307 -1.97 -11.02 8.91
N PHE A 308 -3.17 -10.98 8.36
CA PHE A 308 -3.41 -10.93 6.92
C PHE A 308 -4.48 -9.89 6.63
N GLY A 309 -4.36 -9.25 5.49
CA GLY A 309 -5.35 -8.30 4.98
C GLY A 309 -5.00 -7.80 3.60
N GLN A 310 -5.98 -7.13 3.02
CA GLN A 310 -5.90 -6.44 1.73
C GLN A 310 -6.35 -4.99 1.92
N THR A 311 -6.18 -4.15 0.91
CA THR A 311 -6.71 -2.78 0.95
C THR A 311 -8.21 -2.75 1.20
N GLU A 312 -8.92 -3.73 0.67
CA GLU A 312 -10.36 -3.94 0.83
C GLU A 312 -10.77 -4.33 2.25
N CYS A 313 -9.87 -4.99 3.00
CA CYS A 313 -10.11 -5.39 4.38
C CYS A 313 -8.80 -5.57 5.17
N MET A 314 -8.50 -4.63 6.07
CA MET A 314 -7.29 -4.64 6.90
C MET A 314 -7.65 -4.38 8.38
N PRO A 315 -7.35 -5.31 9.30
CA PRO A 315 -7.00 -6.71 9.06
C PRO A 315 -8.21 -7.58 8.69
N THR A 316 -7.98 -8.64 7.90
CA THR A 316 -8.95 -9.72 7.69
C THR A 316 -8.83 -10.78 8.79
N THR A 317 -7.60 -11.18 9.05
CA THR A 317 -7.27 -12.08 10.16
C THR A 317 -6.18 -11.45 11.02
N LEU A 318 -6.16 -11.77 12.31
CA LEU A 318 -5.12 -11.39 13.24
C LEU A 318 -5.17 -12.28 14.50
N THR A 319 -4.04 -12.45 15.18
CA THR A 319 -3.99 -13.08 16.51
C THR A 319 -3.23 -12.18 17.46
N PRO A 320 -3.79 -11.79 18.63
CA PRO A 320 -3.08 -10.96 19.61
C PRO A 320 -1.75 -11.56 20.07
N LEU A 321 -0.81 -10.71 20.42
CA LEU A 321 0.53 -11.12 20.88
C LEU A 321 0.51 -12.07 22.08
N SER A 322 -0.36 -11.84 23.05
CA SER A 322 -0.52 -12.66 24.26
C SER A 322 -1.36 -13.93 24.07
N SER A 323 -1.90 -14.14 22.86
CA SER A 323 -2.77 -15.30 22.59
C SER A 323 -1.95 -16.59 22.50
N ASP A 324 -2.46 -17.64 23.11
CA ASP A 324 -1.98 -19.02 22.96
C ASP A 324 -2.35 -19.66 21.60
N GLN A 325 -3.19 -18.98 20.82
CA GLN A 325 -3.58 -19.40 19.46
C GLN A 325 -2.64 -18.91 18.36
N ARG A 326 -1.56 -18.25 18.72
CA ARG A 326 -0.54 -17.85 17.75
C ARG A 326 0.08 -19.08 17.08
N ASP A 327 0.22 -19.00 15.76
CA ASP A 327 0.82 -20.08 14.96
C ASP A 327 1.85 -19.45 14.01
N PRO A 328 3.12 -19.78 14.13
CA PRO A 328 4.17 -19.17 13.30
C PRO A 328 4.05 -19.49 11.80
N ASN A 329 3.23 -20.49 11.43
CA ASN A 329 2.90 -20.80 10.04
C ASN A 329 1.59 -20.11 9.59
N GLY A 330 0.89 -19.46 10.51
CA GLY A 330 -0.39 -18.82 10.29
C GLY A 330 -0.27 -17.32 10.00
N CYS A 331 -1.38 -16.76 9.56
CA CYS A 331 -1.59 -15.31 9.44
C CYS A 331 -2.78 -14.84 10.30
N GLY A 332 -3.04 -15.54 11.39
CA GLY A 332 -4.05 -15.21 12.39
C GLY A 332 -5.41 -15.89 12.21
N ILE A 333 -6.27 -15.67 13.20
CA ILE A 333 -7.69 -16.09 13.21
C ILE A 333 -8.56 -14.94 12.66
N ALA A 334 -9.83 -15.22 12.36
CA ALA A 334 -10.77 -14.21 11.87
C ALA A 334 -10.81 -12.98 12.79
N ALA A 335 -10.76 -11.78 12.21
CA ALA A 335 -10.97 -10.56 12.96
C ALA A 335 -12.36 -10.58 13.64
N PRO A 336 -12.51 -10.01 14.85
CA PRO A 336 -13.71 -10.21 15.68
C PRO A 336 -15.00 -9.69 15.04
N ASP A 337 -14.90 -8.72 14.16
CA ASP A 337 -16.01 -8.09 13.43
C ASP A 337 -16.21 -8.64 12.00
N LEU A 338 -15.54 -9.75 11.69
CA LEU A 338 -15.66 -10.46 10.42
C LEU A 338 -16.09 -11.91 10.63
N GLU A 339 -16.80 -12.44 9.67
CA GLU A 339 -16.86 -13.86 9.40
C GLU A 339 -15.89 -14.17 8.28
N VAL A 340 -14.91 -15.06 8.53
CA VAL A 340 -13.92 -15.48 7.54
C VAL A 340 -14.05 -16.99 7.35
N ALA A 341 -14.14 -17.42 6.10
CA ALA A 341 -14.28 -18.83 5.73
C ALA A 341 -13.38 -19.17 4.54
N LEU A 342 -13.12 -20.46 4.35
CA LEU A 342 -12.56 -21.01 3.13
C LEU A 342 -13.72 -21.52 2.27
N LEU A 343 -13.75 -21.13 1.00
CA LEU A 343 -14.75 -21.59 0.03
C LEU A 343 -14.08 -22.39 -1.08
N ASP A 344 -14.80 -23.43 -1.55
CA ASP A 344 -14.43 -24.15 -2.78
C ASP A 344 -14.81 -23.36 -4.04
N ASP A 345 -14.56 -23.96 -5.22
CA ASP A 345 -14.85 -23.32 -6.51
C ASP A 345 -16.35 -23.20 -6.81
N GLU A 346 -17.19 -24.02 -6.18
CA GLU A 346 -18.65 -23.98 -6.25
C GLU A 346 -19.27 -22.98 -5.27
N GLY A 347 -18.49 -22.47 -4.29
CA GLY A 347 -18.90 -21.49 -3.29
C GLY A 347 -19.41 -22.10 -1.98
N TYR A 348 -19.18 -23.39 -1.74
CA TYR A 348 -19.50 -24.01 -0.45
C TYR A 348 -18.40 -23.71 0.58
N VAL A 349 -18.84 -23.47 1.82
CA VAL A 349 -17.93 -23.30 2.95
C VAL A 349 -17.29 -24.63 3.30
N LEU A 350 -15.98 -24.63 3.43
CA LEU A 350 -15.17 -25.79 3.79
C LEU A 350 -14.94 -25.82 5.31
N ASP A 351 -15.22 -26.95 5.94
CA ASP A 351 -15.03 -27.18 7.37
C ASP A 351 -13.68 -27.84 7.67
N GLY A 352 -13.21 -27.69 8.91
CA GLY A 352 -11.99 -28.35 9.41
C GLY A 352 -10.72 -27.83 8.76
N GLU A 353 -9.72 -28.73 8.65
CA GLU A 353 -8.43 -28.46 7.99
C GLU A 353 -8.59 -28.55 6.47
N ALA A 354 -9.09 -27.49 5.86
CA ALA A 354 -9.35 -27.41 4.43
C ALA A 354 -8.49 -26.34 3.76
N THR A 355 -8.38 -26.44 2.44
CA THR A 355 -7.76 -25.44 1.56
C THR A 355 -8.82 -24.91 0.60
N GLY A 356 -8.94 -23.58 0.50
CA GLY A 356 -9.91 -22.93 -0.37
C GLY A 356 -9.63 -21.43 -0.50
N GLU A 357 -10.50 -20.73 -1.22
CA GLU A 357 -10.43 -19.27 -1.32
C GLU A 357 -10.80 -18.66 0.04
N ILE A 358 -9.96 -17.74 0.56
CA ILE A 358 -10.30 -16.97 1.76
C ILE A 358 -11.41 -15.99 1.38
N CYS A 359 -12.57 -16.15 1.99
CA CYS A 359 -13.71 -15.27 1.78
C CYS A 359 -14.18 -14.69 3.10
N LEU A 360 -14.80 -13.52 3.05
CA LEU A 360 -15.23 -12.85 4.28
C LEU A 360 -16.58 -12.14 4.15
N ARG A 361 -17.25 -11.95 5.29
CA ARG A 361 -18.45 -11.13 5.44
C ARG A 361 -18.30 -10.20 6.64
N PRO A 362 -18.68 -8.90 6.52
CA PRO A 362 -18.68 -7.99 7.66
C PRO A 362 -19.82 -8.32 8.63
N LYS A 363 -19.54 -8.31 9.94
CA LYS A 363 -20.52 -8.42 11.02
C LYS A 363 -20.87 -7.07 11.64
N ALA A 364 -20.10 -6.02 11.27
CA ALA A 364 -20.27 -4.68 11.78
C ALA A 364 -20.03 -3.63 10.66
N PRO A 365 -20.59 -2.41 10.79
CA PRO A 365 -20.24 -1.31 9.91
C PRO A 365 -18.73 -1.01 9.94
N TYR A 366 -18.20 -0.55 8.81
CA TYR A 366 -16.78 -0.15 8.65
C TYR A 366 -15.77 -1.29 8.82
N ALA A 367 -16.19 -2.55 8.80
CA ALA A 367 -15.29 -3.68 8.93
C ALA A 367 -14.41 -3.89 7.69
N MET A 368 -14.78 -3.30 6.56
CA MET A 368 -14.08 -3.34 5.29
C MET A 368 -14.42 -2.12 4.43
N PHE A 369 -13.89 -2.04 3.22
CA PHE A 369 -14.17 -0.98 2.25
C PHE A 369 -15.66 -0.94 1.85
N ASP A 370 -16.10 0.22 1.31
CA ASP A 370 -17.51 0.41 0.87
C ASP A 370 -17.75 -0.01 -0.59
N GLY A 371 -16.76 -0.63 -1.23
CA GLY A 371 -16.80 -1.04 -2.63
C GLY A 371 -15.77 -0.31 -3.49
N TYR A 372 -15.77 -0.60 -4.79
CA TYR A 372 -14.85 0.03 -5.74
C TYR A 372 -15.46 1.31 -6.32
N PHE A 373 -14.70 2.39 -6.24
CA PHE A 373 -15.10 3.72 -6.70
C PHE A 373 -15.49 3.70 -8.18
N ASP A 374 -16.69 4.19 -8.47
CA ASP A 374 -17.28 4.27 -9.82
C ASP A 374 -17.21 2.93 -10.61
N ASN A 375 -17.26 1.81 -9.87
CA ASN A 375 -17.20 0.47 -10.46
C ASN A 375 -18.11 -0.53 -9.73
N PRO A 376 -19.45 -0.34 -9.83
CA PRO A 376 -20.41 -1.22 -9.17
C PRO A 376 -20.36 -2.66 -9.70
N ALA A 377 -20.04 -2.86 -10.97
CA ALA A 377 -19.93 -4.20 -11.55
C ALA A 377 -18.80 -5.00 -10.90
N ALA A 378 -17.61 -4.41 -10.72
CA ALA A 378 -16.52 -5.06 -10.03
C ALA A 378 -16.82 -5.28 -8.53
N THR A 379 -17.58 -4.38 -7.90
CA THR A 379 -18.03 -4.56 -6.53
C THR A 379 -18.95 -5.77 -6.40
N LEU A 380 -19.96 -5.89 -7.26
CA LEU A 380 -20.88 -7.03 -7.27
C LEU A 380 -20.15 -8.35 -7.58
N GLU A 381 -19.20 -8.34 -8.51
CA GLU A 381 -18.38 -9.52 -8.81
C GLU A 381 -17.56 -9.96 -7.59
N ALA A 382 -16.97 -9.01 -6.85
CA ALA A 382 -16.20 -9.31 -5.65
C ALA A 382 -17.09 -9.86 -4.50
N PHE A 383 -18.36 -9.47 -4.44
CA PHE A 383 -19.33 -9.89 -3.42
C PHE A 383 -20.31 -10.98 -3.89
N ARG A 384 -19.87 -11.89 -4.73
CA ARG A 384 -20.73 -12.98 -5.18
C ARG A 384 -21.08 -13.97 -4.05
N GLY A 385 -22.28 -14.52 -4.08
CA GLY A 385 -22.75 -15.47 -3.07
C GLY A 385 -22.83 -14.88 -1.65
N LEU A 386 -22.93 -13.55 -1.51
CA LEU A 386 -22.90 -12.82 -0.23
C LEU A 386 -21.59 -12.94 0.54
N TRP A 387 -20.50 -13.34 -0.12
CA TRP A 387 -19.15 -13.33 0.38
C TRP A 387 -18.31 -12.37 -0.43
N TYR A 388 -17.45 -11.61 0.24
CA TYR A 388 -16.35 -10.94 -0.43
C TYR A 388 -15.25 -11.96 -0.69
N HIS A 389 -14.88 -12.10 -1.96
CA HIS A 389 -13.86 -13.01 -2.45
C HIS A 389 -12.52 -12.29 -2.53
N THR A 390 -11.56 -12.70 -1.70
CA THR A 390 -10.24 -12.04 -1.65
C THR A 390 -9.38 -12.33 -2.88
N GLY A 391 -9.67 -13.44 -3.58
CA GLY A 391 -8.81 -13.97 -4.62
C GLY A 391 -7.54 -14.66 -4.09
N ASP A 392 -7.40 -14.79 -2.78
CA ASP A 392 -6.28 -15.44 -2.12
C ASP A 392 -6.69 -16.82 -1.60
N PHE A 393 -5.87 -17.83 -1.87
CA PHE A 393 -6.03 -19.17 -1.32
C PHE A 393 -5.37 -19.28 0.05
N GLY A 394 -6.07 -19.92 0.96
CA GLY A 394 -5.57 -20.21 2.29
C GLY A 394 -5.87 -21.62 2.74
N ARG A 395 -5.28 -22.00 3.84
CA ARG A 395 -5.55 -23.23 4.55
C ARG A 395 -5.91 -22.92 6.00
N ARG A 396 -6.84 -23.66 6.58
CA ARG A 396 -7.10 -23.63 8.01
C ARG A 396 -6.15 -24.59 8.71
N LEU A 397 -5.42 -24.09 9.69
CA LEU A 397 -4.49 -24.86 10.51
C LEU A 397 -5.21 -25.53 11.69
N PRO A 398 -4.61 -26.57 12.33
CA PRO A 398 -5.18 -27.20 13.53
C PRO A 398 -5.39 -26.22 14.70
N SER A 399 -4.60 -25.15 14.78
CA SER A 399 -4.75 -24.04 15.72
C SER A 399 -6.02 -23.21 15.51
N GLY A 400 -6.71 -23.38 14.37
CA GLY A 400 -7.81 -22.53 13.93
C GLY A 400 -7.37 -21.28 13.17
N ALA A 401 -6.08 -20.99 13.13
CA ALA A 401 -5.54 -19.90 12.33
C ALA A 401 -5.63 -20.19 10.83
N PHE A 402 -5.68 -19.15 10.04
CA PHE A 402 -5.52 -19.24 8.59
C PHE A 402 -4.04 -19.17 8.22
N ALA A 403 -3.63 -19.87 7.18
CA ALA A 403 -2.35 -19.73 6.52
C ALA A 403 -2.59 -19.32 5.08
N PHE A 404 -1.93 -18.24 4.66
CA PHE A 404 -1.91 -17.83 3.26
C PHE A 404 -1.08 -18.84 2.45
N MET A 405 -1.58 -19.24 1.29
CA MET A 405 -0.90 -20.20 0.43
C MET A 405 -0.45 -19.58 -0.89
N ASP A 406 -1.36 -18.91 -1.62
CA ASP A 406 -1.05 -18.30 -2.92
C ASP A 406 -2.21 -17.40 -3.37
N ARG A 407 -2.03 -16.67 -4.47
CA ARG A 407 -3.14 -15.98 -5.14
C ARG A 407 -3.80 -16.87 -6.19
N LYS A 408 -5.13 -16.79 -6.27
CA LYS A 408 -5.93 -17.51 -7.27
C LYS A 408 -5.59 -17.09 -8.71
N LYS A 409 -5.02 -15.92 -8.88
CA LYS A 409 -4.64 -15.33 -10.18
C LYS A 409 -3.26 -14.68 -10.09
N ASP A 410 -2.57 -14.71 -11.22
CA ASP A 410 -1.17 -14.31 -11.43
C ASP A 410 -0.84 -12.85 -11.08
N SER A 411 -0.97 -12.45 -9.83
CA SER A 411 -0.36 -11.21 -9.36
C SER A 411 1.08 -11.48 -8.93
N LEU A 412 1.95 -10.54 -9.27
CA LEU A 412 3.37 -10.58 -8.96
C LEU A 412 3.62 -9.72 -7.72
N ARG A 413 4.56 -10.12 -6.87
CA ARG A 413 5.01 -9.28 -5.78
C ARG A 413 6.51 -9.04 -5.89
N ARG A 414 6.89 -7.78 -6.10
CA ARG A 414 8.29 -7.42 -6.23
C ARG A 414 8.62 -6.12 -5.52
N ARG A 415 9.67 -6.11 -4.70
CA ARG A 415 10.15 -4.95 -3.93
C ARG A 415 9.08 -4.32 -3.04
N GLY A 416 8.23 -5.17 -2.45
CA GLY A 416 7.11 -4.76 -1.61
C GLY A 416 5.87 -4.30 -2.36
N GLU A 417 5.93 -4.20 -3.69
CA GLU A 417 4.83 -3.75 -4.54
C GLU A 417 4.06 -4.94 -5.12
N ASN A 418 2.75 -4.84 -5.09
CA ASN A 418 1.88 -5.76 -5.80
C ASN A 418 1.70 -5.28 -7.24
N ILE A 419 2.00 -6.13 -8.20
CA ILE A 419 2.01 -5.80 -9.61
C ILE A 419 1.00 -6.69 -10.33
N SER A 420 0.10 -6.07 -11.09
CA SER A 420 -0.80 -6.80 -11.98
C SER A 420 -0.05 -7.21 -13.25
N SER A 421 -0.01 -8.50 -13.54
CA SER A 421 0.55 -8.97 -14.80
C SER A 421 -0.20 -8.39 -16.01
N PHE A 422 -1.50 -8.18 -15.90
CA PHE A 422 -2.32 -7.58 -16.96
C PHE A 422 -1.95 -6.11 -17.22
N GLU A 423 -1.71 -5.33 -16.16
CA GLU A 423 -1.28 -3.94 -16.32
C GLU A 423 0.07 -3.85 -17.02
N LEU A 424 1.02 -4.72 -16.62
CA LEU A 424 2.30 -4.80 -17.28
C LEU A 424 2.18 -5.21 -18.75
N GLU A 425 1.40 -6.23 -19.07
CA GLU A 425 1.14 -6.68 -20.43
C GLU A 425 0.56 -5.54 -21.27
N SER A 426 -0.45 -4.84 -20.75
CA SER A 426 -1.06 -3.70 -21.45
C SER A 426 -0.06 -2.58 -21.75
N ALA A 427 0.87 -2.31 -20.84
CA ALA A 427 1.90 -1.29 -21.04
C ALA A 427 3.03 -1.77 -21.97
N ILE A 428 3.42 -3.05 -21.90
CA ILE A 428 4.42 -3.67 -22.78
C ILE A 428 3.88 -3.73 -24.22
N ASP A 429 2.63 -4.08 -24.41
CA ASP A 429 1.98 -4.18 -25.72
C ASP A 429 1.83 -2.82 -26.43
N CYS A 430 2.05 -1.70 -25.74
CA CYS A 430 2.15 -0.38 -26.38
C CYS A 430 3.43 -0.20 -27.21
N HIS A 431 4.41 -1.10 -27.13
CA HIS A 431 5.61 -1.02 -27.95
C HIS A 431 5.31 -1.39 -29.41
N PRO A 432 5.72 -0.56 -30.42
CA PRO A 432 5.30 -0.75 -31.84
C PRO A 432 5.66 -2.10 -32.45
N ALA A 433 6.75 -2.71 -32.00
CA ALA A 433 7.21 -4.00 -32.51
C ALA A 433 6.63 -5.21 -31.73
N ILE A 434 5.93 -5.00 -30.62
CA ILE A 434 5.33 -6.08 -29.85
C ILE A 434 3.91 -6.35 -30.34
N VAL A 435 3.63 -7.62 -30.62
CA VAL A 435 2.30 -8.09 -31.04
C VAL A 435 1.44 -8.42 -29.84
N GLU A 436 2.04 -9.11 -28.87
CA GLU A 436 1.42 -9.47 -27.60
C GLU A 436 2.48 -9.85 -26.58
N SER A 437 2.15 -9.72 -25.31
CA SER A 437 3.01 -10.17 -24.22
C SER A 437 2.24 -10.95 -23.16
N ALA A 438 2.97 -11.73 -22.37
CA ALA A 438 2.48 -12.37 -21.15
C ALA A 438 3.52 -12.25 -20.06
N VAL A 439 3.11 -11.75 -18.91
CA VAL A 439 4.00 -11.55 -17.76
C VAL A 439 3.74 -12.61 -16.70
N VAL A 440 4.81 -13.22 -16.21
CA VAL A 440 4.78 -14.26 -15.18
C VAL A 440 5.79 -14.01 -14.07
N ALA A 441 5.45 -14.49 -12.88
CA ALA A 441 6.37 -14.55 -11.76
C ALA A 441 7.42 -15.63 -12.00
N VAL A 442 8.66 -15.34 -11.65
CA VAL A 442 9.72 -16.32 -11.48
C VAL A 442 10.35 -16.16 -10.10
N PRO A 443 10.76 -17.25 -9.41
CA PRO A 443 11.34 -17.16 -8.08
C PRO A 443 12.57 -16.26 -8.05
N SER A 444 12.67 -15.37 -7.08
CA SER A 444 13.82 -14.53 -6.80
C SER A 444 14.59 -15.03 -5.58
N GLU A 445 15.90 -14.79 -5.55
CA GLU A 445 16.75 -15.11 -4.40
C GLU A 445 16.38 -14.32 -3.13
N LEU A 446 15.60 -13.24 -3.26
CA LEU A 446 15.17 -12.39 -2.16
C LEU A 446 13.82 -12.81 -1.54
N GLY A 447 13.26 -13.95 -1.93
CA GLY A 447 12.00 -14.47 -1.38
C GLY A 447 10.73 -13.79 -1.91
N GLU A 448 10.85 -12.88 -2.88
CA GLU A 448 9.76 -12.29 -3.65
C GLU A 448 9.82 -12.81 -5.10
N ASP A 449 8.95 -12.30 -5.96
CA ASP A 449 8.98 -12.62 -7.38
C ASP A 449 9.97 -11.72 -8.14
N ASP A 450 10.68 -12.28 -9.11
CA ASP A 450 11.18 -11.52 -10.25
C ASP A 450 10.18 -11.58 -11.40
N ILE A 451 10.22 -10.58 -12.26
CA ILE A 451 9.28 -10.44 -13.38
C ILE A 451 9.91 -10.96 -14.65
N LYS A 452 9.20 -11.86 -15.32
CA LYS A 452 9.56 -12.34 -16.66
C LYS A 452 8.47 -11.94 -17.66
N ALA A 453 8.85 -11.21 -18.71
CA ALA A 453 8.01 -10.91 -19.85
C ALA A 453 8.28 -11.93 -20.97
N CYS A 454 7.23 -12.60 -21.43
CA CYS A 454 7.25 -13.47 -22.60
C CYS A 454 6.58 -12.71 -23.74
N ILE A 455 7.31 -12.42 -24.81
CA ILE A 455 6.93 -11.46 -25.85
C ILE A 455 6.87 -12.14 -27.20
N ALA A 456 5.78 -11.94 -27.94
CA ALA A 456 5.71 -12.19 -29.37
C ALA A 456 5.89 -10.86 -30.11
N ALA A 457 6.94 -10.74 -30.92
CA ALA A 457 7.27 -9.50 -31.62
C ALA A 457 7.14 -9.67 -33.14
N SER A 458 6.77 -8.58 -33.82
CA SER A 458 6.65 -8.52 -35.30
C SER A 458 8.00 -8.26 -35.98
N SER A 459 8.98 -7.77 -35.25
CA SER A 459 10.35 -7.51 -35.73
C SER A 459 11.34 -7.63 -34.55
N PRO A 460 12.63 -7.89 -34.84
CA PRO A 460 13.66 -7.93 -33.80
C PRO A 460 13.72 -6.60 -33.02
N ILE A 461 13.95 -6.70 -31.73
CA ILE A 461 14.12 -5.57 -30.80
C ILE A 461 15.48 -5.75 -30.12
N GLU A 462 16.24 -4.67 -29.98
CA GLU A 462 17.52 -4.71 -29.27
C GLU A 462 17.30 -4.63 -27.73
N PRO A 463 18.10 -5.32 -26.91
CA PRO A 463 17.92 -5.33 -25.44
C PRO A 463 17.90 -3.93 -24.81
N ALA A 464 18.78 -3.04 -25.26
CA ALA A 464 18.86 -1.68 -24.73
C ALA A 464 17.62 -0.84 -25.10
N GLU A 465 17.12 -0.99 -26.34
CA GLU A 465 15.90 -0.33 -26.81
C GLU A 465 14.68 -0.75 -25.99
N LEU A 466 14.50 -2.05 -25.78
CA LEU A 466 13.39 -2.58 -24.99
C LEU A 466 13.49 -2.16 -23.53
N PHE A 467 14.69 -2.18 -22.95
CA PHE A 467 14.92 -1.75 -21.57
C PHE A 467 14.61 -0.25 -21.40
N ASP A 468 15.05 0.59 -22.35
CA ASP A 468 14.73 2.04 -22.34
C ASP A 468 13.23 2.28 -22.50
N PHE A 469 12.55 1.51 -23.35
CA PHE A 469 11.09 1.57 -23.43
C PHE A 469 10.43 1.23 -22.09
N PHE A 470 10.84 0.15 -21.42
CA PHE A 470 10.33 -0.22 -20.10
C PHE A 470 10.60 0.88 -19.08
N LYS A 471 11.79 1.44 -19.07
CA LYS A 471 12.19 2.52 -18.15
C LYS A 471 11.32 3.77 -18.28
N ASN A 472 10.89 4.08 -19.48
CA ASN A 472 10.07 5.26 -19.77
C ASN A 472 8.57 5.06 -19.52
N ASN A 473 8.09 3.81 -19.58
CA ASN A 473 6.66 3.51 -19.53
C ASN A 473 6.23 2.71 -18.29
N LEU A 474 7.16 2.09 -17.57
CA LEU A 474 6.86 1.27 -16.39
C LEU A 474 7.48 1.87 -15.13
N PRO A 475 6.83 1.70 -13.97
CA PRO A 475 7.48 1.97 -12.69
C PRO A 475 8.72 1.09 -12.52
N TYR A 476 9.77 1.61 -11.86
CA TYR A 476 11.05 0.89 -11.72
C TYR A 476 10.94 -0.50 -11.08
N PHE A 477 9.97 -0.69 -10.18
CA PHE A 477 9.72 -1.95 -9.50
C PHE A 477 9.01 -2.97 -10.41
N ALA A 478 8.36 -2.51 -11.47
CA ALA A 478 7.58 -3.31 -12.42
C ALA A 478 8.37 -3.63 -13.71
N ILE A 479 9.58 -3.13 -13.87
CA ILE A 479 10.43 -3.43 -15.04
C ILE A 479 10.80 -4.91 -15.01
N PRO A 480 10.47 -5.69 -16.06
CA PRO A 480 10.88 -7.09 -16.17
C PRO A 480 12.39 -7.25 -16.07
N ARG A 481 12.85 -8.19 -15.25
CA ARG A 481 14.26 -8.61 -15.22
C ARG A 481 14.56 -9.54 -16.38
N TYR A 482 13.65 -10.48 -16.62
CA TYR A 482 13.80 -11.51 -17.63
C TYR A 482 12.87 -11.25 -18.82
N VAL A 483 13.38 -11.53 -20.03
CA VAL A 483 12.60 -11.43 -21.26
C VAL A 483 12.86 -12.68 -22.12
N ASP A 484 11.77 -13.33 -22.53
CA ASP A 484 11.78 -14.39 -23.55
C ASP A 484 11.03 -13.90 -24.79
N PHE A 485 11.62 -14.15 -25.97
CA PHE A 485 10.93 -13.99 -27.23
C PHE A 485 10.39 -15.33 -27.73
N LEU A 486 9.11 -15.35 -28.10
CA LEU A 486 8.39 -16.52 -28.59
C LEU A 486 7.75 -16.21 -29.94
N ASP A 487 7.67 -17.20 -30.83
CA ASP A 487 6.95 -17.05 -32.09
C ASP A 487 5.45 -16.78 -31.86
N ALA A 488 4.88 -17.41 -30.83
CA ALA A 488 3.51 -17.19 -30.35
C ALA A 488 3.37 -17.62 -28.89
N LEU A 489 2.49 -16.95 -28.13
CA LEU A 489 2.18 -17.34 -26.77
C LEU A 489 1.36 -18.65 -26.73
N PRO A 490 1.64 -19.58 -25.78
CA PRO A 490 0.90 -20.82 -25.65
C PRO A 490 -0.55 -20.55 -25.22
N ARG A 491 -1.53 -21.10 -25.95
CA ARG A 491 -2.95 -20.89 -25.70
C ARG A 491 -3.72 -22.20 -25.46
N ASN A 492 -4.84 -22.09 -24.76
CA ASN A 492 -5.81 -23.18 -24.66
C ASN A 492 -6.77 -23.19 -25.87
N GLY A 493 -7.67 -24.19 -25.92
CA GLY A 493 -8.64 -24.36 -27.02
C GLY A 493 -9.65 -23.20 -27.20
N VAL A 494 -9.74 -22.29 -26.23
CA VAL A 494 -10.59 -21.08 -26.27
C VAL A 494 -9.77 -19.79 -26.45
N GLY A 495 -8.51 -19.89 -26.82
CA GLY A 495 -7.64 -18.75 -27.15
C GLY A 495 -6.97 -18.05 -25.95
N ARG A 496 -7.15 -18.53 -24.72
CA ARG A 496 -6.53 -17.93 -23.52
C ARG A 496 -5.07 -18.36 -23.38
N VAL A 497 -4.18 -17.40 -23.07
CA VAL A 497 -2.77 -17.65 -22.79
C VAL A 497 -2.61 -18.55 -21.56
N LEU A 498 -1.76 -19.58 -21.68
CA LEU A 498 -1.49 -20.56 -20.63
C LEU A 498 -0.25 -20.12 -19.81
N LYS A 499 -0.40 -19.09 -18.97
CA LYS A 499 0.69 -18.53 -18.15
C LYS A 499 1.40 -19.57 -17.28
N HIS A 500 0.71 -20.60 -16.80
CA HIS A 500 1.33 -21.68 -16.04
C HIS A 500 2.41 -22.43 -16.85
N LYS A 501 2.24 -22.58 -18.16
CA LYS A 501 3.27 -23.20 -19.02
C LYS A 501 4.49 -22.29 -19.16
N LEU A 502 4.27 -20.98 -19.31
CA LEU A 502 5.35 -19.99 -19.36
C LEU A 502 6.14 -19.96 -18.06
N ARG A 503 5.44 -20.02 -16.92
CA ARG A 503 6.05 -20.10 -15.59
C ARG A 503 6.84 -21.40 -15.42
N SER A 504 6.28 -22.55 -15.78
CA SER A 504 6.94 -23.85 -15.67
C SER A 504 8.14 -24.03 -16.60
N ALA A 505 8.20 -23.29 -17.71
CA ALA A 505 9.35 -23.30 -18.62
C ALA A 505 10.61 -22.68 -17.98
N GLY A 506 10.44 -21.84 -16.94
CA GLY A 506 11.56 -21.18 -16.28
C GLY A 506 12.38 -20.29 -17.19
N ASN A 507 13.61 -19.98 -16.77
CA ASN A 507 14.59 -19.30 -17.60
C ASN A 507 15.46 -20.32 -18.34
N ASN A 508 15.86 -20.03 -19.57
CA ASN A 508 16.71 -20.88 -20.41
C ASN A 508 17.87 -20.06 -21.00
N ALA A 509 18.70 -20.69 -21.82
CA ALA A 509 19.90 -20.05 -22.39
C ALA A 509 19.58 -18.88 -23.36
N GLN A 510 18.35 -18.74 -23.81
CA GLN A 510 17.90 -17.67 -24.71
C GLN A 510 17.18 -16.56 -23.94
N THR A 511 16.85 -16.77 -22.64
CA THR A 511 16.23 -15.76 -21.78
C THR A 511 17.19 -14.60 -21.57
N TRP A 512 16.79 -13.39 -21.89
CA TRP A 512 17.55 -12.20 -21.53
C TRP A 512 17.43 -11.95 -20.02
N ASP A 513 18.55 -11.73 -19.37
CA ASP A 513 18.62 -11.21 -18.00
C ASP A 513 19.18 -9.79 -18.07
N PHE A 514 18.35 -8.79 -17.94
CA PHE A 514 18.77 -7.38 -18.02
C PHE A 514 19.79 -7.01 -16.95
N GLU A 515 19.71 -7.61 -15.75
CA GLU A 515 20.71 -7.38 -14.71
C GLU A 515 22.08 -7.97 -15.11
N ALA A 516 22.10 -9.17 -15.68
CA ALA A 516 23.33 -9.78 -16.20
C ALA A 516 23.91 -9.00 -17.40
N MET A 517 23.07 -8.32 -18.17
CA MET A 517 23.46 -7.43 -19.27
C MET A 517 23.89 -6.03 -18.79
N ASN A 518 23.93 -5.77 -17.49
CA ASN A 518 24.18 -4.44 -16.88
C ASN A 518 23.13 -3.36 -17.24
N LEU A 519 21.93 -3.78 -17.64
CA LEU A 519 20.80 -2.91 -17.86
C LEU A 519 19.99 -2.81 -16.56
N THR A 520 20.23 -1.77 -15.78
CA THR A 520 19.61 -1.58 -14.46
C THR A 520 19.19 -0.13 -14.25
N VAL A 521 18.15 0.07 -13.43
CA VAL A 521 17.69 1.41 -13.06
C VAL A 521 18.51 1.92 -11.87
N THR A 522 19.20 3.02 -12.04
CA THR A 522 19.97 3.66 -10.96
C THR A 522 19.06 4.26 -9.90
N LYS A 523 19.61 4.59 -8.70
CA LYS A 523 18.83 5.23 -7.64
C LYS A 523 18.22 6.57 -8.07
N GLN A 524 18.91 7.31 -8.95
CA GLN A 524 18.45 8.59 -9.48
C GLN A 524 17.32 8.46 -10.50
N GLU A 525 17.28 7.35 -11.23
CA GLU A 525 16.26 7.06 -12.25
C GLU A 525 15.01 6.33 -11.70
N ARG A 526 14.96 6.04 -10.41
CA ARG A 526 13.80 5.38 -9.78
C ARG A 526 12.59 6.29 -9.62
N ARG A 527 12.76 7.57 -9.95
CA ARG A 527 11.71 8.61 -9.96
C ARG A 527 11.39 9.05 -11.36
#